data_53b3794fd1094e403336fddb165c7af1
#
_entry.id   53b3794fd1094e403336fddb165c7af1
#
_cell.length_a   1.000
_cell.length_b   1.000
_cell.length_c   1.000
_cell.angle_alpha   90.00
_cell.angle_beta   90.00
_cell.angle_gamma   90.00
#
_symmetry.space_group_name_H-M   'P 1'
#
loop_
_entity.id
_entity.type
_entity.pdbx_description
1 polymer ?
#
loop_
_entity_poly.entity_id
_entity_poly.type
_entity_poly.pdbx_seq_one_letter_code
_entity_poly.pdbx_strand_id
1 'polypeptide(L)'
;TIKVTKGIVSATKGMDNDVSQFEIDAVIRKGNSGGPVYDKRGNIVGVAVSRLNVNRTDTINFGIKGSTVKQFLSAHNVPTKWSNRKDNIDTKDIYKIASKQTVMVVCQK
;
A
#
# COMPACT_ATOMS: atom_id res chain seq x y z
N THR A 1 -1.10 -16.14 7.27
CA THR A 1 -1.62 -15.20 8.27
C THR A 1 -1.37 -13.76 7.83
N ILE A 2 -2.41 -12.97 7.80
CA ILE A 2 -2.32 -11.57 7.45
C ILE A 2 -1.92 -10.77 8.69
N LYS A 3 -0.92 -9.92 8.54
CA LYS A 3 -0.46 -9.01 9.59
C LYS A 3 -0.81 -7.59 9.20
N VAL A 4 -1.27 -6.81 10.17
CA VAL A 4 -1.59 -5.39 9.99
C VAL A 4 -0.61 -4.57 10.80
N THR A 5 0.02 -3.59 10.16
CA THR A 5 0.84 -2.60 10.83
C THR A 5 0.20 -1.23 10.64
N LYS A 6 0.45 -0.33 11.57
CA LYS A 6 -0.05 1.04 11.53
C LYS A 6 1.11 2.00 11.39
N GLY A 7 0.83 3.13 10.77
CA GLY A 7 1.80 4.20 10.66
C GLY A 7 1.13 5.47 10.16
N ILE A 8 1.94 6.47 9.93
CA ILE A 8 1.50 7.76 9.44
C ILE A 8 2.19 8.08 8.11
N VAL A 9 1.56 8.91 7.30
CA VAL A 9 2.21 9.47 6.12
C VAL A 9 3.16 10.55 6.60
N SER A 10 4.46 10.32 6.40
CA SER A 10 5.50 11.25 6.84
C SER A 10 5.90 12.23 5.74
N ALA A 11 5.64 11.89 4.47
CA ALA A 11 5.85 12.79 3.35
C ALA A 11 4.89 12.42 2.21
N THR A 12 4.40 13.44 1.51
CA THR A 12 3.48 13.25 0.37
C THR A 12 4.20 12.96 -0.94
N LYS A 13 5.52 12.99 -0.93
CA LYS A 13 6.36 12.62 -2.06
C LYS A 13 7.32 11.53 -1.60
N GLY A 14 7.63 10.59 -2.49
CA GLY A 14 8.58 9.53 -2.21
C GLY A 14 10.02 9.93 -2.45
N MET A 15 10.87 8.94 -2.73
CA MET A 15 12.29 9.15 -3.01
C MET A 15 12.45 10.10 -4.21
N ASP A 16 13.43 11.02 -4.10
CA ASP A 16 13.75 11.98 -5.14
C ASP A 16 12.57 12.85 -5.57
N ASN A 17 11.67 13.17 -4.60
CA ASN A 17 10.46 13.96 -4.82
C ASN A 17 9.46 13.32 -5.81
N ASP A 18 9.46 12.01 -5.91
CA ASP A 18 8.54 11.29 -6.78
C ASP A 18 7.10 11.48 -6.28
N VAL A 19 6.27 12.16 -7.08
CA VAL A 19 4.88 12.48 -6.73
C VAL A 19 3.93 11.28 -6.86
N SER A 20 4.37 10.18 -7.48
CA SER A 20 3.59 8.94 -7.56
C SER A 20 3.67 8.12 -6.27
N GLN A 21 4.47 8.55 -5.30
CA GLN A 21 4.75 7.85 -4.06
C GLN A 21 4.47 8.75 -2.86
N PHE A 22 4.28 8.10 -1.72
CA PHE A 22 4.25 8.79 -0.41
C PHE A 22 5.09 7.99 0.58
N GLU A 23 5.75 8.70 1.48
CA GLU A 23 6.59 8.08 2.49
C GLU A 23 5.75 7.76 3.73
N ILE A 24 5.95 6.59 4.30
CA ILE A 24 5.19 6.15 5.47
C ILE A 24 6.12 5.80 6.62
N ASP A 25 5.68 6.16 7.83
CA ASP A 25 6.32 5.77 9.07
C ASP A 25 5.58 4.57 9.65
N ALA A 26 5.81 3.43 9.04
CA ALA A 26 5.28 2.15 9.47
C ALA A 26 6.31 1.08 9.17
N VAL A 27 6.33 0.05 9.99
CA VAL A 27 7.23 -1.08 9.75
C VAL A 27 6.64 -1.93 8.62
N ILE A 28 7.34 -1.97 7.49
CA ILE A 28 7.02 -2.88 6.40
C ILE A 28 7.98 -4.06 6.49
N ARG A 29 7.44 -5.20 6.85
CA ARG A 29 8.22 -6.43 6.98
C ARG A 29 8.11 -7.27 5.72
N LYS A 30 9.00 -8.26 5.62
CA LYS A 30 8.91 -9.27 4.57
C LYS A 30 7.51 -9.90 4.60
N GLY A 31 6.83 -9.90 3.47
CA GLY A 31 5.46 -10.35 3.33
C GLY A 31 4.42 -9.23 3.29
N ASN A 32 4.76 -8.02 3.75
CA ASN A 32 3.86 -6.85 3.64
C ASN A 32 4.12 -6.02 2.38
N SER A 33 5.35 -6.06 1.87
CA SER A 33 5.70 -5.34 0.64
C SER A 33 4.88 -5.89 -0.54
N GLY A 34 4.30 -5.00 -1.32
CA GLY A 34 3.35 -5.36 -2.37
C GLY A 34 1.92 -5.45 -1.88
N GLY A 35 1.69 -5.40 -0.57
CA GLY A 35 0.36 -5.42 0.02
C GLY A 35 -0.34 -4.08 -0.03
N PRO A 36 -1.65 -4.05 0.22
CA PRO A 36 -2.42 -2.82 0.18
C PRO A 36 -2.15 -1.94 1.40
N VAL A 37 -2.19 -0.63 1.17
CA VAL A 37 -2.21 0.39 2.22
C VAL A 37 -3.62 0.94 2.32
N TYR A 38 -4.21 0.86 3.49
CA TYR A 38 -5.57 1.35 3.75
C TYR A 38 -5.52 2.64 4.55
N ASP A 39 -6.47 3.52 4.26
CA ASP A 39 -6.74 4.65 5.14
C ASP A 39 -7.64 4.23 6.32
N LYS A 40 -8.00 5.17 7.18
CA LYS A 40 -8.84 4.89 8.35
C LYS A 40 -10.28 4.53 7.98
N ARG A 41 -10.67 4.73 6.73
CA ARG A 41 -12.00 4.40 6.21
C ARG A 41 -12.06 3.03 5.57
N GLY A 42 -10.91 2.33 5.50
CA GLY A 42 -10.82 1.03 4.87
C GLY A 42 -10.72 1.07 3.35
N ASN A 43 -10.40 2.23 2.80
CA ASN A 43 -10.16 2.38 1.37
C ASN A 43 -8.69 2.16 1.06
N ILE A 44 -8.40 1.50 -0.05
CA ILE A 44 -7.01 1.32 -0.50
C ILE A 44 -6.53 2.66 -1.06
N VAL A 45 -5.42 3.14 -0.50
CA VAL A 45 -4.79 4.39 -0.94
C VAL A 45 -3.44 4.18 -1.61
N GLY A 46 -2.92 2.97 -1.57
CA GLY A 46 -1.66 2.66 -2.22
C GLY A 46 -1.21 1.23 -2.03
N VAL A 47 -0.02 0.97 -2.52
CA VAL A 47 0.67 -0.33 -2.42
C VAL A 47 1.97 -0.13 -1.66
N ALA A 48 2.20 -0.95 -0.63
CA ALA A 48 3.36 -0.84 0.23
C ALA A 48 4.64 -1.32 -0.45
N VAL A 49 5.71 -0.54 -0.33
CA VAL A 49 7.03 -0.90 -0.82
C VAL A 49 8.08 -0.53 0.22
N SER A 50 9.02 -1.43 0.44
CA SER A 50 10.18 -1.17 1.29
C SER A 50 11.45 -1.27 0.44
N ARG A 51 12.31 -0.27 0.52
CA ARG A 51 13.58 -0.24 -0.22
C ARG A 51 14.73 0.09 0.72
N LEU A 52 15.84 -0.59 0.51
CA LEU A 52 17.09 -0.21 1.16
C LEU A 52 17.61 1.07 0.53
N ASN A 53 17.90 2.07 1.37
CA ASN A 53 18.55 3.28 0.91
C ASN A 53 20.04 3.01 0.76
N VAL A 54 20.56 3.07 -0.46
CA VAL A 54 21.97 2.76 -0.77
C VAL A 54 22.96 3.74 -0.13
N ASN A 55 22.50 4.93 0.23
CA ASN A 55 23.33 5.95 0.88
C ASN A 55 23.23 5.94 2.40
N ARG A 56 22.45 5.01 2.96
CA ARG A 56 22.20 4.86 4.38
C ARG A 56 22.15 3.37 4.72
N THR A 57 22.18 3.07 6.01
CA THR A 57 22.04 1.69 6.50
C THR A 57 20.58 1.34 6.83
N ASP A 58 19.66 2.30 6.69
CA ASP A 58 18.24 2.11 6.99
C ASP A 58 17.42 1.81 5.73
N THR A 59 16.19 1.38 5.94
CA THR A 59 15.22 1.18 4.87
C THR A 59 14.29 2.38 4.78
N ILE A 60 13.79 2.66 3.59
CA ILE A 60 12.73 3.63 3.36
C ILE A 60 11.46 2.86 3.05
N ASN A 61 10.41 3.15 3.81
CA ASN A 61 9.10 2.57 3.60
C ASN A 61 8.20 3.59 2.91
N PHE A 62 7.59 3.21 1.81
CA PHE A 62 6.73 4.10 1.06
C PHE A 62 5.58 3.34 0.40
N GLY A 63 4.59 4.10 -0.05
CA GLY A 63 3.48 3.55 -0.81
C GLY A 63 3.46 4.16 -2.21
N ILE A 64 3.15 3.34 -3.20
CA ILE A 64 2.78 3.83 -4.53
C ILE A 64 1.32 4.23 -4.44
N LYS A 65 1.00 5.46 -4.84
CA LYS A 65 -0.36 6.00 -4.73
C LYS A 65 -1.36 5.15 -5.51
N GLY A 66 -2.55 4.97 -4.94
CA GLY A 66 -3.62 4.21 -5.56
C GLY A 66 -4.00 4.74 -6.93
N SER A 67 -3.98 6.06 -7.13
CA SER A 67 -4.22 6.67 -8.44
C SER A 67 -3.21 6.21 -9.50
N THR A 68 -1.95 6.07 -9.12
CA THR A 68 -0.90 5.57 -10.02
C THR A 68 -1.13 4.10 -10.38
N VAL A 69 -1.49 3.28 -9.39
CA VAL A 69 -1.81 1.86 -9.61
C VAL A 69 -3.03 1.72 -10.52
N LYS A 70 -4.07 2.49 -10.27
CA LYS A 70 -5.29 2.49 -11.07
C LYS A 70 -5.01 2.87 -12.52
N GLN A 71 -4.19 3.88 -12.73
CA GLN A 71 -3.81 4.32 -14.07
C GLN A 71 -3.03 3.25 -14.82
N PHE A 72 -2.10 2.57 -14.15
CA PHE A 72 -1.33 1.47 -14.71
C PHE A 72 -2.26 0.31 -15.14
N LEU A 73 -3.14 -0.10 -14.26
CA LEU A 73 -4.06 -1.21 -14.54
C LEU A 73 -5.01 -0.86 -15.69
N SER A 74 -5.52 0.37 -15.72
CA SER A 74 -6.38 0.85 -16.79
C SER A 74 -5.67 0.86 -18.15
N ALA A 75 -4.40 1.26 -18.16
CA ALA A 75 -3.59 1.26 -19.39
C ALA A 75 -3.36 -0.15 -19.94
N HIS A 76 -3.46 -1.17 -19.09
CA HIS A 76 -3.31 -2.58 -19.48
C HIS A 76 -4.65 -3.30 -19.60
N ASN A 77 -5.75 -2.55 -19.67
CA ASN A 77 -7.11 -3.08 -19.83
C ASN A 77 -7.54 -4.02 -18.70
N VAL A 78 -7.03 -3.79 -17.49
CA VAL A 78 -7.44 -4.54 -16.29
C VAL A 78 -8.54 -3.76 -15.59
N PRO A 79 -9.79 -4.27 -15.56
CA PRO A 79 -10.87 -3.60 -14.86
C PRO A 79 -10.64 -3.67 -13.35
N THR A 80 -10.95 -2.57 -12.67
CA THR A 80 -10.83 -2.49 -11.21
C THR A 80 -12.08 -1.89 -10.61
N LYS A 81 -12.31 -2.21 -9.33
CA LYS A 81 -13.41 -1.69 -8.57
C LYS A 81 -12.85 -1.12 -7.26
N TRP A 82 -12.98 0.17 -7.07
CA TRP A 82 -12.42 0.88 -5.92
C TRP A 82 -13.54 1.26 -4.94
N SER A 83 -13.30 1.01 -3.65
CA SER A 83 -14.22 1.45 -2.63
C SER A 83 -14.08 2.94 -2.36
N ASN A 84 -15.16 3.55 -1.89
CA ASN A 84 -15.19 4.99 -1.57
C ASN A 84 -15.95 5.20 -0.27
N ARG A 85 -15.47 4.56 0.81
CA ARG A 85 -16.05 4.71 2.13
C ARG A 85 -15.72 6.09 2.68
N LYS A 86 -16.68 6.69 3.39
CA LYS A 86 -16.54 8.06 3.88
C LYS A 86 -16.34 8.13 5.40
N ASP A 87 -16.65 7.07 6.11
CA ASP A 87 -16.56 7.03 7.56
C ASP A 87 -15.38 6.19 8.03
N ASN A 88 -14.76 6.60 9.13
CA ASN A 88 -13.70 5.84 9.76
C ASN A 88 -14.25 4.52 10.31
N ILE A 89 -13.46 3.48 10.24
CA ILE A 89 -13.82 2.16 10.78
C ILE A 89 -12.70 1.66 11.70
N ASP A 90 -13.02 0.67 12.52
CA ASP A 90 -12.06 0.09 13.45
C ASP A 90 -11.00 -0.72 12.71
N THR A 91 -9.82 -0.81 13.31
CA THR A 91 -8.71 -1.59 12.75
C THR A 91 -9.08 -3.04 12.49
N LYS A 92 -9.90 -3.64 13.37
CA LYS A 92 -10.35 -5.03 13.18
C LYS A 92 -11.22 -5.19 11.93
N ASP A 93 -11.99 -4.16 11.58
CA ASP A 93 -12.82 -4.18 10.38
C ASP A 93 -11.97 -4.00 9.13
N ILE A 94 -10.92 -3.18 9.20
CA ILE A 94 -9.92 -3.08 8.13
C ILE A 94 -9.24 -4.44 7.91
N TYR A 95 -8.89 -5.13 8.99
CA TYR A 95 -8.31 -6.47 8.90
C TYR A 95 -9.25 -7.45 8.16
N LYS A 96 -10.55 -7.40 8.47
CA LYS A 96 -11.54 -8.25 7.79
C LYS A 96 -11.61 -7.95 6.29
N ILE A 97 -11.58 -6.67 5.91
CA ILE A 97 -11.56 -6.26 4.52
C ILE A 97 -10.31 -6.78 3.82
N ALA A 98 -9.15 -6.58 4.44
CA ALA A 98 -7.87 -7.02 3.89
C ALA A 98 -7.82 -8.54 3.72
N SER A 99 -8.35 -9.30 4.69
CA SER A 99 -8.39 -10.76 4.64
C SER A 99 -9.20 -11.28 3.45
N LYS A 100 -10.27 -10.57 3.07
CA LYS A 100 -11.10 -10.94 1.94
C LYS A 100 -10.50 -10.57 0.59
N GLN A 101 -9.63 -9.55 0.55
CA GLN A 101 -9.09 -9.00 -0.68
C GLN A 101 -7.69 -9.49 -1.01
N THR A 102 -6.99 -10.06 -0.03
CA THR A 102 -5.60 -10.47 -0.21
C THR A 102 -5.52 -11.90 -0.71
N VAL A 103 -4.77 -12.10 -1.78
CA VAL A 103 -4.55 -13.42 -2.37
C VAL A 103 -3.05 -13.61 -2.59
N MET A 104 -2.64 -14.88 -2.62
CA MET A 104 -1.27 -15.22 -2.97
C MET A 104 -1.16 -15.33 -4.49
N VAL A 105 -0.20 -14.63 -5.06
CA VAL A 105 0.11 -14.73 -6.49
C VAL A 105 1.27 -15.70 -6.65
N VAL A 106 1.06 -16.75 -7.41
CA VAL A 106 2.09 -17.75 -7.71
C VAL A 106 2.45 -17.63 -9.19
N CYS A 107 3.71 -17.37 -9.45
CA CYS A 107 4.22 -17.32 -10.82
C CYS A 107 4.66 -18.71 -11.25
N GLN A 108 4.02 -19.24 -12.28
CA GLN A 108 4.38 -20.53 -12.88
C GLN A 108 5.15 -20.30 -14.19
N LYS A 109 6.25 -21.00 -14.30
CA LYS A 109 7.08 -20.94 -15.49
C LYS A 109 6.71 -22.04 -16.48
#